data_a85c5b99b7b1a68924eba626b5047425
#
_entry.id   a85c5b99b7b1a68924eba626b5047425
#
_cell.length_a   1.000
_cell.length_b   1.000
_cell.length_c   1.000
_cell.angle_alpha   90.00
_cell.angle_beta   90.00
_cell.angle_gamma   90.00
#
_symmetry.space_group_name_H-M   'P 1'
#
loop_
_entity.id
_entity.type
_entity.pdbx_description
1 polymer ?
#
loop_
_entity_poly.entity_id
_entity_poly.type
_entity_poly.pdbx_seq_one_letter_code
_entity_poly.pdbx_strand_id
1 'polypeptide(L)'
;MFDHEVAVIGLGAMGSAVLYQLAKAGVDALGIDRFAPPHAQGSSHGDTRITRMAVGEGEDYVPFVVRSHAIWKELEAATGLSLIHI
;
A
#
# COMPACT_ATOMS: atom_id res chain seq x y z
N MET A 1 9.22 -25.15 -12.58
CA MET A 1 10.06 -24.11 -11.96
C MET A 1 9.34 -22.78 -12.00
N PHE A 2 9.41 -22.03 -10.91
CA PHE A 2 8.81 -20.71 -10.84
C PHE A 2 9.89 -19.64 -11.03
N ASP A 3 9.60 -18.61 -11.83
CA ASP A 3 10.54 -17.51 -12.08
C ASP A 3 10.58 -16.50 -10.93
N HIS A 4 9.58 -16.54 -10.03
CA HIS A 4 9.47 -15.63 -8.90
C HIS A 4 9.15 -16.38 -7.62
N GLU A 5 9.61 -15.87 -6.48
CA GLU A 5 9.37 -16.48 -5.18
C GLU A 5 7.92 -16.32 -4.71
N VAL A 6 7.32 -15.17 -5.00
CA VAL A 6 5.98 -14.80 -4.52
C VAL A 6 5.21 -14.14 -5.66
N ALA A 7 3.93 -14.45 -5.75
CA ALA A 7 3.02 -13.76 -6.66
C ALA A 7 1.94 -13.05 -5.83
N VAL A 8 1.72 -11.77 -6.11
CA VAL A 8 0.65 -10.97 -5.50
C VAL A 8 -0.45 -10.82 -6.53
N ILE A 9 -1.59 -11.42 -6.26
CA ILE A 9 -2.74 -11.37 -7.17
C ILE A 9 -3.70 -10.29 -6.70
N GLY A 10 -3.91 -9.31 -7.57
CA GLY A 10 -4.68 -8.12 -7.25
C GLY A 10 -3.79 -6.99 -6.72
N LEU A 11 -3.68 -5.91 -7.48
CA LEU A 11 -2.82 -4.77 -7.16
C LEU A 11 -3.66 -3.54 -6.80
N GLY A 12 -4.68 -3.74 -5.95
CA GLY A 12 -5.38 -2.63 -5.30
C GLY A 12 -4.53 -2.05 -4.16
N ALA A 13 -5.14 -1.36 -3.23
CA ALA A 13 -4.42 -0.73 -2.12
C ALA A 13 -3.64 -1.75 -1.30
N MET A 14 -4.28 -2.88 -0.96
CA MET A 14 -3.64 -3.92 -0.16
C MET A 14 -2.55 -4.65 -0.94
N GLY A 15 -2.86 -5.12 -2.14
CA GLY A 15 -1.90 -5.87 -2.95
C GLY A 15 -0.70 -5.04 -3.37
N SER A 16 -0.90 -3.79 -3.73
CA SER A 16 0.20 -2.88 -4.07
C SER A 16 1.11 -2.65 -2.87
N ALA A 17 0.55 -2.48 -1.68
CA ALA A 17 1.33 -2.31 -0.46
C ALA A 17 2.15 -3.56 -0.15
N VAL A 18 1.56 -4.75 -0.31
CA VAL A 18 2.28 -6.02 -0.12
C VAL A 18 3.43 -6.13 -1.12
N LEU A 19 3.18 -5.85 -2.38
CA LEU A 19 4.21 -5.91 -3.43
C LEU A 19 5.36 -4.94 -3.14
N TYR A 20 5.03 -3.72 -2.71
CA TYR A 20 6.02 -2.71 -2.35
C TYR A 20 6.91 -3.21 -1.20
N GLN A 21 6.31 -3.74 -0.14
CA GLN A 21 7.07 -4.24 1.02
C GLN A 21 7.92 -5.46 0.67
N LEU A 22 7.43 -6.35 -0.17
CA LEU A 22 8.21 -7.51 -0.63
C LEU A 22 9.41 -7.05 -1.45
N ALA A 23 9.22 -6.13 -2.37
CA ALA A 23 10.32 -5.58 -3.18
C ALA A 23 11.35 -4.89 -2.30
N LYS A 24 10.89 -4.11 -1.33
CA LYS A 24 11.76 -3.40 -0.38
C LYS A 24 12.58 -4.37 0.47
N ALA A 25 12.01 -5.53 0.80
CA ALA A 25 12.70 -6.58 1.56
C ALA A 25 13.63 -7.43 0.69
N GLY A 26 13.71 -7.16 -0.60
CA GLY A 26 14.56 -7.91 -1.51
C GLY A 26 13.98 -9.23 -1.98
N VAL A 27 12.68 -9.44 -1.79
CA VAL A 27 12.00 -10.65 -2.24
C VAL A 27 11.64 -10.50 -3.72
N ASP A 28 11.91 -11.53 -4.51
CA ASP A 28 11.55 -11.56 -5.91
C ASP A 28 10.06 -11.87 -6.05
N ALA A 29 9.27 -10.81 -6.23
CA ALA A 29 7.82 -10.89 -6.25
C ALA A 29 7.26 -10.40 -7.59
N LEU A 30 6.19 -11.04 -8.04
CA LEU A 30 5.46 -10.67 -9.24
C LEU A 30 4.06 -10.19 -8.85
N GLY A 31 3.67 -9.02 -9.35
CA GLY A 31 2.32 -8.50 -9.20
C GLY A 31 1.48 -8.81 -10.42
N ILE A 32 0.25 -9.27 -10.18
CA ILE A 32 -0.69 -9.63 -11.23
C ILE A 32 -2.01 -8.92 -10.97
N ASP A 33 -2.51 -8.21 -11.96
CA ASP A 33 -3.83 -7.58 -11.88
C ASP A 33 -4.53 -7.74 -13.23
N ARG A 34 -5.85 -7.80 -13.16
CA ARG A 34 -6.69 -7.86 -14.35
C ARG A 34 -6.64 -6.56 -15.15
N PHE A 35 -6.45 -5.44 -14.46
CA PHE A 35 -6.38 -4.10 -15.07
C PHE A 35 -5.02 -3.49 -14.79
N ALA A 36 -4.56 -2.60 -15.67
CA ALA A 36 -3.31 -1.89 -15.46
C ALA A 36 -3.43 -0.93 -14.27
N PRO A 37 -2.63 -1.09 -13.19
CA PRO A 37 -2.65 -0.14 -12.08
C PRO A 37 -2.03 1.21 -12.49
N PRO A 38 -2.50 2.32 -11.90
CA PRO A 38 -3.67 2.43 -11.03
C PRO A 38 -4.98 2.43 -11.84
N HIS A 39 -6.05 1.89 -11.24
CA HIS A 39 -7.35 1.84 -11.87
C HIS A 39 -8.48 2.00 -10.84
N ALA A 40 -9.70 2.18 -11.33
CA ALA A 40 -10.88 2.42 -10.49
C ALA A 40 -11.75 1.17 -10.30
N GLN A 41 -11.22 -0.02 -10.59
CA GLN A 41 -11.97 -1.28 -10.51
C GLN A 41 -11.96 -1.89 -9.10
N GLY A 42 -11.08 -1.42 -8.24
CA GLY A 42 -11.03 -1.84 -6.84
C GLY A 42 -11.89 -0.96 -5.95
N SER A 43 -11.90 -1.25 -4.65
CA SER A 43 -12.66 -0.50 -3.66
C SER A 43 -11.95 0.76 -3.15
N SER A 44 -10.64 0.90 -3.41
CA SER A 44 -9.82 1.98 -2.88
C SER A 44 -9.40 2.98 -3.97
N HIS A 45 -10.36 3.49 -4.71
CA HIS A 45 -10.11 4.47 -5.76
C HIS A 45 -10.62 5.85 -5.37
N GLY A 46 -10.23 6.87 -6.14
CA GLY A 46 -10.64 8.25 -5.93
C GLY A 46 -9.45 9.13 -5.60
N ASP A 47 -9.65 10.44 -5.66
CA ASP A 47 -8.55 11.40 -5.48
C ASP A 47 -8.19 11.64 -4.02
N THR A 48 -9.14 11.40 -3.12
CA THR A 48 -8.97 11.75 -1.72
C THR A 48 -9.34 10.57 -0.82
N ARG A 49 -8.48 10.29 0.17
CA ARG A 49 -8.71 9.31 1.20
C ARG A 49 -8.32 9.90 2.55
N ILE A 50 -8.94 9.40 3.60
CA ILE A 50 -8.69 9.86 4.96
C ILE A 50 -7.82 8.86 5.68
N THR A 51 -6.77 9.36 6.34
CA THR A 51 -6.01 8.59 7.32
C THR A 51 -6.09 9.28 8.67
N ARG A 52 -6.11 8.53 9.74
CA ARG A 52 -6.28 9.08 11.09
C ARG A 52 -5.60 8.20 12.13
N MET A 53 -5.17 8.82 13.24
CA MET A 53 -4.55 8.11 14.35
C MET A 53 -5.57 7.45 15.27
N ALA A 54 -6.71 8.09 15.47
CA ALA A 54 -7.79 7.54 16.29
C ALA A 54 -8.68 6.64 15.44
N VAL A 55 -8.78 5.39 15.83
CA VAL A 55 -9.55 4.38 15.10
C VAL A 55 -10.69 3.91 15.99
N GLY A 56 -11.95 4.18 15.57
CA GLY A 56 -13.13 3.82 16.33
C GLY A 56 -13.37 2.30 16.46
N GLU A 57 -12.75 1.51 15.60
CA GLU A 57 -12.88 0.06 15.57
C GLU A 57 -12.15 -0.63 16.74
N GLY A 58 -11.20 0.04 17.40
CA GLY A 58 -10.52 -0.49 18.57
C GLY A 58 -9.07 -0.09 18.70
N GLU A 59 -8.55 -0.21 19.92
CA GLU A 59 -7.16 0.13 20.23
C GLU A 59 -6.16 -0.78 19.52
N ASP A 60 -6.57 -1.99 19.18
CA ASP A 60 -5.70 -2.95 18.50
C ASP A 60 -5.22 -2.47 17.13
N TYR A 61 -5.94 -1.54 16.52
CA TYR A 61 -5.58 -0.98 15.21
C TYR A 61 -4.60 0.18 15.29
N VAL A 62 -4.42 0.78 16.47
CA VAL A 62 -3.56 1.96 16.61
C VAL A 62 -2.11 1.70 16.18
N PRO A 63 -1.47 0.58 16.56
CA PRO A 63 -0.12 0.30 16.08
C PRO A 63 -0.01 0.23 14.56
N PHE A 64 -1.04 -0.30 13.90
CA PHE A 64 -1.07 -0.36 12.44
C PHE A 64 -1.20 1.04 11.82
N VAL A 65 -2.01 1.90 12.41
CA VAL A 65 -2.17 3.28 11.96
C VAL A 65 -0.86 4.06 12.10
N VAL A 66 -0.18 3.92 13.24
CA VAL A 66 1.11 4.57 13.49
C VAL A 66 2.13 4.12 12.44
N ARG A 67 2.20 2.82 12.18
CA ARG A 67 3.11 2.27 11.18
C ARG A 67 2.73 2.74 9.77
N SER A 68 1.44 2.82 9.47
CA SER A 68 0.93 3.32 8.20
C SER A 68 1.38 4.76 7.95
N HIS A 69 1.26 5.62 8.94
CA HIS A 69 1.71 7.02 8.81
C HIS A 69 3.22 7.11 8.57
N ALA A 70 4.01 6.25 9.21
CA ALA A 70 5.45 6.22 8.98
C ALA A 70 5.76 5.81 7.53
N ILE A 71 5.02 4.85 6.99
CA ILE A 71 5.18 4.40 5.60
C ILE A 71 4.77 5.50 4.63
N TRP A 72 3.67 6.22 4.89
CA TRP A 72 3.26 7.35 4.07
C TRP A 72 4.35 8.43 3.99
N LYS A 73 4.97 8.75 5.12
CA LYS A 73 6.08 9.71 5.15
C LYS A 73 7.29 9.20 4.37
N GLU A 74 7.57 7.91 4.45
CA GLU A 74 8.63 7.28 3.66
C GLU A 74 8.34 7.43 2.16
N LEU A 75 7.11 7.19 1.75
CA LEU A 75 6.70 7.33 0.35
C LEU A 75 6.76 8.78 -0.12
N GLU A 76 6.39 9.74 0.73
CA GLU A 76 6.53 11.16 0.41
C GLU A 76 7.99 11.51 0.14
N ALA A 77 8.90 11.02 0.97
CA ALA A 77 10.33 11.27 0.81
C ALA A 77 10.88 10.62 -0.47
N ALA A 78 10.42 9.40 -0.78
CA ALA A 78 10.89 8.65 -1.94
C ALA A 78 10.36 9.20 -3.27
N THR A 79 9.14 9.73 -3.28
CA THR A 79 8.48 10.19 -4.51
C THR A 79 8.52 11.71 -4.71
N GLY A 80 8.78 12.47 -3.65
CA GLY A 80 8.70 13.93 -3.69
C GLY A 80 7.27 14.46 -3.68
N LEU A 81 6.28 13.60 -3.49
CA LEU A 81 4.87 13.99 -3.44
C LEU A 81 4.44 14.29 -2.01
N SER A 82 3.52 15.23 -1.85
CA SER A 82 2.88 15.49 -0.57
C SER A 82 1.61 14.65 -0.50
N LEU A 83 1.62 13.61 0.33
CA LEU A 83 0.54 12.63 0.37
C LEU A 83 -0.42 12.86 1.54
N ILE A 84 0.11 13.26 2.71
CA ILE A 84 -0.67 13.43 3.92
C ILE A 84 -0.56 14.82 4.54
N HIS A 85 0.03 15.77 3.85
CA HIS A 85 0.11 17.16 4.27
C HIS A 85 -0.86 18.01 3.48
N ILE A 86 -1.41 18.99 4.12
CA ILE A 86 -2.26 19.98 3.48
C ILE A 86 -1.64 21.35 3.67
#